data_49950254336effc33c2db3b965ca9e7a
#
_entry.id   49950254336effc33c2db3b965ca9e7a
#
_cell.length_a   1.000
_cell.length_b   1.000
_cell.length_c   1.000
_cell.angle_alpha   90.00
_cell.angle_beta   90.00
_cell.angle_gamma   90.00
#
_symmetry.space_group_name_H-M   'P 1'
#
loop_
_entity.id
_entity.type
_entity.pdbx_description
1 polymer ?
#
loop_
_entity_poly.entity_id
_entity_poly.type
_entity_poly.pdbx_seq_one_letter_code
_entity_poly.pdbx_strand_id
1 'polypeptide(L)'
;VIELDNLSEGSHVLTVRSTDSYGMWMNNDRAFIIDVRSSFYKGVVWFIVIGLLVVVSIFLFYNRLPFVSRNSLPDISPSLPKVDFSPDEQFLEAAKLFVESNMDKPELSVDDFAAYMGMSRTILYNRMKDLLDKTPANFIKEMRIKRAVQLLKLNIYTVSEIADMTGFNDAKYFSKVFKREIGVSPMSYVDEQERTKN
;
A
#
# COMPACT_ATOMS: atom_id res chain seq x y z
N VAL A 1 -54.42 29.11 -15.45
CA VAL A 1 -53.05 28.58 -15.26
C VAL A 1 -53.23 27.11 -14.95
N ILE A 2 -52.58 26.26 -15.70
CA ILE A 2 -52.54 24.80 -15.44
C ILE A 2 -51.19 24.53 -14.80
N GLU A 3 -51.17 24.09 -13.55
CA GLU A 3 -49.96 23.64 -12.86
C GLU A 3 -49.84 22.12 -13.07
N LEU A 4 -48.68 21.67 -13.51
CA LEU A 4 -48.36 20.26 -13.73
C LEU A 4 -47.33 19.85 -12.68
N ASP A 5 -47.82 19.30 -11.56
CA ASP A 5 -46.98 18.83 -10.47
C ASP A 5 -46.63 17.35 -10.68
N ASN A 6 -45.41 16.98 -10.25
CA ASN A 6 -44.92 15.58 -10.20
C ASN A 6 -44.78 14.85 -11.55
N LEU A 7 -44.32 15.53 -12.60
CA LEU A 7 -43.92 14.88 -13.82
C LEU A 7 -42.61 14.08 -13.58
N SER A 8 -42.62 12.80 -13.97
CA SER A 8 -41.40 11.98 -13.97
C SER A 8 -40.36 12.50 -14.98
N GLU A 9 -39.12 12.14 -14.80
CA GLU A 9 -38.08 12.49 -15.77
C GLU A 9 -38.35 11.88 -17.13
N GLY A 10 -38.18 12.68 -18.18
CA GLY A 10 -38.39 12.26 -19.58
C GLY A 10 -39.17 13.27 -20.41
N SER A 11 -39.47 12.91 -21.63
CA SER A 11 -40.25 13.72 -22.55
C SER A 11 -41.73 13.39 -22.40
N HIS A 12 -42.52 14.39 -22.03
CA HIS A 12 -43.96 14.28 -21.88
C HIS A 12 -44.67 15.06 -23.00
N VAL A 13 -45.73 14.47 -23.59
CA VAL A 13 -46.53 15.12 -24.60
C VAL A 13 -47.84 15.59 -23.99
N LEU A 14 -48.00 16.91 -23.91
CA LEU A 14 -49.25 17.53 -23.51
C LEU A 14 -50.08 17.83 -24.71
N THR A 15 -51.24 17.16 -24.87
CA THR A 15 -52.19 17.43 -25.94
C THR A 15 -53.32 18.27 -25.42
N VAL A 16 -53.50 19.47 -26.00
CA VAL A 16 -54.58 20.39 -25.67
C VAL A 16 -55.64 20.35 -26.73
N ARG A 17 -56.87 20.08 -26.31
CA ARG A 17 -58.07 20.07 -27.19
C ARG A 17 -59.00 21.20 -26.76
N SER A 18 -59.72 21.78 -27.72
CA SER A 18 -60.73 22.74 -27.41
C SER A 18 -62.13 22.25 -27.87
N THR A 19 -63.16 22.72 -27.19
CA THR A 19 -64.55 22.53 -27.60
C THR A 19 -65.10 23.79 -28.27
N ASP A 20 -66.06 23.64 -29.17
CA ASP A 20 -66.81 24.76 -29.71
C ASP A 20 -67.84 25.31 -28.70
N SER A 21 -68.56 26.31 -29.09
CA SER A 21 -69.62 26.94 -28.26
C SER A 21 -70.80 26.02 -27.94
N TYR A 22 -70.90 24.87 -28.60
CA TYR A 22 -71.93 23.85 -28.39
C TYR A 22 -71.41 22.64 -27.61
N GLY A 23 -70.15 22.67 -27.14
CA GLY A 23 -69.55 21.61 -26.35
C GLY A 23 -69.01 20.43 -27.18
N MET A 24 -68.95 20.55 -28.51
CA MET A 24 -68.38 19.53 -29.37
C MET A 24 -66.85 19.70 -29.49
N TRP A 25 -66.08 18.58 -29.40
CA TRP A 25 -64.65 18.59 -29.54
C TRP A 25 -64.23 19.02 -30.95
N MET A 26 -63.40 20.04 -31.06
CA MET A 26 -62.83 20.48 -32.33
C MET A 26 -61.61 19.63 -32.67
N ASN A 27 -61.43 19.32 -33.93
CA ASN A 27 -60.29 18.55 -34.41
C ASN A 27 -59.04 19.41 -34.63
N ASN A 28 -58.67 20.17 -33.59
CA ASN A 28 -57.53 21.09 -33.59
C ASN A 28 -56.56 20.79 -32.44
N ASP A 29 -56.16 19.54 -32.32
CA ASP A 29 -55.23 19.10 -31.28
C ASP A 29 -53.88 19.81 -31.44
N ARG A 30 -53.41 20.43 -30.36
CA ARG A 30 -52.04 20.96 -30.27
C ARG A 30 -51.25 20.15 -29.26
N ALA A 31 -50.12 19.56 -29.72
CA ALA A 31 -49.22 18.82 -28.87
C ALA A 31 -48.00 19.70 -28.48
N PHE A 32 -47.71 19.74 -27.21
CA PHE A 32 -46.53 20.38 -26.65
C PHE A 32 -45.63 19.30 -26.02
N ILE A 33 -44.36 19.31 -26.39
CA ILE A 33 -43.36 18.40 -25.77
C ILE A 33 -42.74 19.13 -24.61
N ILE A 34 -42.81 18.52 -23.43
CA ILE A 34 -42.22 19.02 -22.19
C ILE A 34 -41.10 18.02 -21.81
N ASP A 35 -39.86 18.48 -21.86
CA ASP A 35 -38.71 17.70 -21.42
C ASP A 35 -38.35 18.00 -19.95
N VAL A 36 -38.64 17.04 -19.07
CA VAL A 36 -38.26 17.12 -17.66
C VAL A 36 -36.86 16.57 -17.50
N ARG A 37 -35.86 17.43 -17.31
CA ARG A 37 -34.48 17.05 -17.08
C ARG A 37 -34.17 16.98 -15.58
N SER A 38 -33.58 15.88 -15.15
CA SER A 38 -33.08 15.71 -13.79
C SER A 38 -31.96 16.72 -13.49
N SER A 39 -32.02 17.30 -12.30
CA SER A 39 -30.94 18.13 -11.75
C SER A 39 -29.79 17.31 -11.15
N PHE A 40 -29.71 16.01 -11.46
CA PHE A 40 -28.73 15.07 -10.89
C PHE A 40 -27.28 15.51 -11.10
N TYR A 41 -26.98 16.18 -12.20
CA TYR A 41 -25.63 16.66 -12.52
C TYR A 41 -25.05 17.64 -11.47
N LYS A 42 -25.88 18.42 -10.79
CA LYS A 42 -25.38 19.37 -9.79
C LYS A 42 -24.79 18.66 -8.57
N GLY A 43 -25.38 17.55 -8.12
CA GLY A 43 -24.87 16.76 -7.00
C GLY A 43 -23.55 16.04 -7.35
N VAL A 44 -23.49 15.39 -8.52
CA VAL A 44 -22.31 14.65 -8.97
C VAL A 44 -21.11 15.58 -9.17
N VAL A 45 -21.30 16.75 -9.76
CA VAL A 45 -20.24 17.76 -9.95
C VAL A 45 -19.67 18.20 -8.59
N TRP A 46 -20.51 18.39 -7.56
CA TRP A 46 -20.04 18.75 -6.23
C TRP A 46 -19.19 17.65 -5.58
N PHE A 47 -19.55 16.38 -5.75
CA PHE A 47 -18.74 15.25 -5.24
C PHE A 47 -17.39 15.15 -5.96
N ILE A 48 -17.36 15.41 -7.27
CA ILE A 48 -16.09 15.42 -8.04
C ILE A 48 -15.20 16.59 -7.57
N VAL A 49 -15.77 17.78 -7.38
CA VAL A 49 -15.01 18.96 -6.91
C VAL A 49 -14.46 18.73 -5.49
N ILE A 50 -15.27 18.18 -4.58
CA ILE A 50 -14.83 17.87 -3.22
C ILE A 50 -13.73 16.80 -3.25
N GLY A 51 -13.89 15.75 -4.04
CA GLY A 51 -12.88 14.71 -4.22
C GLY A 51 -11.54 15.27 -4.73
N LEU A 52 -11.60 16.17 -5.71
CA LEU A 52 -10.41 16.82 -6.27
C LEU A 52 -9.74 17.76 -5.25
N LEU A 53 -10.51 18.48 -4.45
CA LEU A 53 -10.00 19.33 -3.37
C LEU A 53 -9.31 18.50 -2.28
N VAL A 54 -9.87 17.34 -1.92
CA VAL A 54 -9.24 16.42 -0.97
C VAL A 54 -7.91 15.89 -1.51
N VAL A 55 -7.86 15.47 -2.78
CA VAL A 55 -6.63 15.00 -3.42
C VAL A 55 -5.58 16.11 -3.47
N VAL A 56 -5.97 17.33 -3.86
CA VAL A 56 -5.08 18.50 -3.87
C VAL A 56 -4.62 18.86 -2.46
N SER A 57 -5.50 18.80 -1.45
CA SER A 57 -5.13 19.04 -0.05
C SER A 57 -4.13 18.01 0.47
N ILE A 58 -4.34 16.72 0.15
CA ILE A 58 -3.42 15.65 0.48
C ILE A 58 -2.08 15.87 -0.23
N PHE A 59 -2.10 16.20 -1.51
CA PHE A 59 -0.89 16.48 -2.30
C PHE A 59 -0.12 17.68 -1.75
N LEU A 60 -0.81 18.78 -1.40
CA LEU A 60 -0.21 19.96 -0.79
C LEU A 60 0.29 19.67 0.63
N PHE A 61 -0.42 18.82 1.39
CA PHE A 61 0.02 18.37 2.71
C PHE A 61 1.31 17.54 2.61
N TYR A 62 1.39 16.58 1.66
CA TYR A 62 2.62 15.83 1.40
C TYR A 62 3.75 16.71 0.87
N ASN A 63 3.44 17.71 0.03
CA ASN A 63 4.46 18.68 -0.43
C ASN A 63 4.80 19.75 0.61
N ARG A 64 3.95 19.99 1.62
CA ARG A 64 4.23 20.86 2.76
C ARG A 64 4.88 20.15 3.94
N LEU A 65 4.87 18.82 3.96
CA LEU A 65 5.81 18.14 4.82
C LEU A 65 7.18 18.55 4.31
N PRO A 66 7.94 19.39 5.04
CA PRO A 66 9.26 19.74 4.55
C PRO A 66 9.97 18.42 4.38
N PHE A 67 10.34 18.11 3.12
CA PHE A 67 11.48 17.23 2.89
C PHE A 67 12.55 17.81 3.80
N VAL A 68 12.72 17.18 4.96
CA VAL A 68 13.76 17.59 5.91
C VAL A 68 15.05 17.42 5.15
N SER A 69 15.42 18.53 4.48
CA SER A 69 16.74 18.65 3.90
C SER A 69 17.70 18.34 5.04
N ARG A 70 18.43 17.27 4.91
CA ARG A 70 19.43 16.79 5.87
C ARG A 70 20.49 17.83 6.24
N ASN A 71 20.38 19.06 5.74
CA ASN A 71 21.41 20.08 5.83
C ASN A 71 21.04 21.31 6.68
N SER A 72 19.93 21.32 7.42
CA SER A 72 19.61 22.45 8.32
C SER A 72 18.84 22.04 9.55
N LEU A 73 19.46 21.20 10.40
CA LEU A 73 19.14 21.19 11.83
C LEU A 73 20.03 22.25 12.49
N PRO A 74 19.45 23.22 13.24
CA PRO A 74 20.27 24.07 14.08
C PRO A 74 20.96 23.16 15.12
N ASP A 75 22.24 23.40 15.29
CA ASP A 75 23.17 22.71 16.19
C ASP A 75 22.70 22.86 17.66
N ILE A 76 21.72 22.03 18.05
CA ILE A 76 21.38 21.82 19.48
C ILE A 76 21.64 20.34 19.74
N SER A 77 22.92 20.01 19.83
CA SER A 77 23.33 18.69 20.22
C SER A 77 24.25 18.82 21.45
N PRO A 78 23.84 18.26 22.61
CA PRO A 78 24.84 17.76 23.53
C PRO A 78 25.54 16.63 22.78
N SER A 79 26.84 16.75 22.66
CA SER A 79 27.76 15.90 21.91
C SER A 79 27.48 14.40 22.05
N LEU A 80 26.55 13.87 21.23
CA LEU A 80 26.61 12.47 20.84
C LEU A 80 27.73 12.37 19.81
N PRO A 81 28.66 11.42 19.91
CA PRO A 81 29.71 11.26 18.89
C PRO A 81 29.00 11.05 17.54
N LYS A 82 29.32 11.88 16.54
CA LYS A 82 28.99 11.60 15.15
C LYS A 82 29.66 10.26 14.84
N VAL A 83 28.89 9.20 14.79
CA VAL A 83 29.38 7.93 14.29
C VAL A 83 29.52 8.12 12.79
N ASP A 84 30.73 8.42 12.38
CA ASP A 84 31.10 8.56 10.97
C ASP A 84 31.19 7.14 10.40
N PHE A 85 30.06 6.61 9.94
CA PHE A 85 30.02 5.28 9.33
C PHE A 85 30.89 5.28 8.07
N SER A 86 31.76 4.31 7.97
CA SER A 86 32.51 4.07 6.74
C SER A 86 31.53 3.78 5.58
N PRO A 87 31.93 3.98 4.31
CA PRO A 87 31.08 3.67 3.16
C PRO A 87 30.55 2.24 3.15
N ASP A 88 31.30 1.31 3.72
CA ASP A 88 30.90 -0.10 3.83
C ASP A 88 29.86 -0.32 4.93
N GLU A 89 30.00 0.35 6.07
CA GLU A 89 28.99 0.33 7.14
C GLU A 89 27.67 0.96 6.67
N GLN A 90 27.73 2.08 5.95
CA GLN A 90 26.54 2.71 5.35
C GLN A 90 25.84 1.76 4.36
N PHE A 91 26.61 1.07 3.53
CA PHE A 91 26.08 0.06 2.62
C PHE A 91 25.39 -1.08 3.37
N LEU A 92 26.03 -1.62 4.41
CA LEU A 92 25.48 -2.73 5.21
C LEU A 92 24.19 -2.33 5.95
N GLU A 93 24.16 -1.12 6.51
CA GLU A 93 22.95 -0.61 7.18
C GLU A 93 21.81 -0.38 6.18
N ALA A 94 22.09 0.19 5.01
CA ALA A 94 21.10 0.34 3.95
C ALA A 94 20.57 -1.02 3.46
N ALA A 95 21.46 -2.01 3.32
CA ALA A 95 21.10 -3.37 2.93
C ALA A 95 20.18 -4.05 3.98
N LYS A 96 20.48 -3.93 5.26
CA LYS A 96 19.65 -4.43 6.35
C LYS A 96 18.28 -3.77 6.34
N LEU A 97 18.24 -2.43 6.29
CA LEU A 97 17.01 -1.64 6.30
C LEU A 97 16.10 -2.03 5.13
N PHE A 98 16.65 -2.23 3.93
CA PHE A 98 15.89 -2.67 2.78
C PHE A 98 15.22 -4.03 3.02
N VAL A 99 15.98 -5.02 3.49
CA VAL A 99 15.44 -6.35 3.74
C VAL A 99 14.41 -6.35 4.86
N GLU A 100 14.67 -5.62 5.96
CA GLU A 100 13.73 -5.51 7.09
C GLU A 100 12.41 -4.85 6.68
N SER A 101 12.46 -3.82 5.84
CA SER A 101 11.27 -3.11 5.36
C SER A 101 10.44 -3.87 4.32
N ASN A 102 10.98 -4.95 3.75
CA ASN A 102 10.33 -5.74 2.71
C ASN A 102 10.32 -7.25 3.03
N MET A 103 10.57 -7.61 4.27
CA MET A 103 10.83 -8.98 4.68
C MET A 103 9.62 -9.90 4.50
N ASP A 104 8.42 -9.35 4.68
CA ASP A 104 7.13 -10.02 4.55
C ASP A 104 6.72 -10.29 3.09
N LYS A 105 7.42 -9.69 2.12
CA LYS A 105 7.11 -9.86 0.69
C LYS A 105 7.77 -11.11 0.13
N PRO A 106 7.01 -12.16 -0.21
CA PRO A 106 7.59 -13.40 -0.75
C PRO A 106 8.32 -13.19 -2.07
N GLU A 107 7.81 -12.25 -2.90
CA GLU A 107 8.34 -11.90 -4.22
C GLU A 107 9.57 -11.01 -4.19
N LEU A 108 10.09 -10.64 -2.99
CA LEU A 108 11.27 -9.80 -2.88
C LEU A 108 12.45 -10.37 -3.67
N SER A 109 12.81 -9.68 -4.74
CA SER A 109 13.84 -10.11 -5.68
C SER A 109 15.20 -9.44 -5.42
N VAL A 110 16.26 -10.05 -5.97
CA VAL A 110 17.59 -9.43 -5.98
C VAL A 110 17.64 -8.20 -6.87
N ASP A 111 16.77 -8.12 -7.88
CA ASP A 111 16.70 -6.96 -8.77
C ASP A 111 16.10 -5.74 -8.05
N ASP A 112 15.06 -5.95 -7.22
CA ASP A 112 14.51 -4.91 -6.34
C ASP A 112 15.56 -4.42 -5.33
N PHE A 113 16.33 -5.34 -4.80
CA PHE A 113 17.43 -5.02 -3.89
C PHE A 113 18.51 -4.18 -4.58
N ALA A 114 18.94 -4.56 -5.77
CA ALA A 114 19.93 -3.82 -6.53
C ALA A 114 19.43 -2.41 -6.90
N ALA A 115 18.16 -2.30 -7.32
CA ALA A 115 17.52 -1.03 -7.64
C ALA A 115 17.46 -0.09 -6.41
N TYR A 116 17.08 -0.60 -5.24
CA TYR A 116 17.07 0.18 -4.00
C TYR A 116 18.46 0.69 -3.63
N MET A 117 19.49 -0.16 -3.78
CA MET A 117 20.88 0.19 -3.50
C MET A 117 21.51 1.12 -4.56
N GLY A 118 20.76 1.48 -5.64
CA GLY A 118 21.23 2.33 -6.71
C GLY A 118 22.36 1.71 -7.55
N MET A 119 22.41 0.39 -7.67
CA MET A 119 23.49 -0.31 -8.38
C MET A 119 22.97 -1.45 -9.24
N SER A 120 23.81 -1.95 -10.17
CA SER A 120 23.47 -3.13 -10.94
C SER A 120 23.53 -4.39 -10.09
N ARG A 121 22.79 -5.44 -10.49
CA ARG A 121 22.81 -6.75 -9.84
C ARG A 121 24.21 -7.32 -9.67
N THR A 122 25.06 -7.16 -10.66
CA THR A 122 26.46 -7.62 -10.64
C THR A 122 27.29 -6.87 -9.59
N ILE A 123 27.12 -5.53 -9.51
CA ILE A 123 27.83 -4.72 -8.52
C ILE A 123 27.37 -5.08 -7.11
N LEU A 124 26.03 -5.23 -6.90
CA LEU A 124 25.49 -5.67 -5.61
C LEU A 124 26.06 -7.04 -5.21
N TYR A 125 26.07 -7.99 -6.13
CA TYR A 125 26.60 -9.34 -5.88
C TYR A 125 28.07 -9.28 -5.43
N ASN A 126 28.93 -8.61 -6.19
CA ASN A 126 30.35 -8.52 -5.88
C ASN A 126 30.57 -7.83 -4.53
N ARG A 127 29.92 -6.70 -4.29
CA ARG A 127 30.08 -5.96 -3.03
C ARG A 127 29.61 -6.75 -1.81
N MET A 128 28.47 -7.46 -1.91
CA MET A 128 27.98 -8.36 -0.85
C MET A 128 28.94 -9.53 -0.62
N LYS A 129 29.52 -10.06 -1.70
CA LYS A 129 30.50 -11.14 -1.62
C LYS A 129 31.79 -10.70 -0.96
N ASP A 130 32.29 -9.52 -1.31
CA ASP A 130 33.53 -8.95 -0.77
C ASP A 130 33.37 -8.60 0.72
N LEU A 131 32.24 -8.00 1.14
CA LEU A 131 32.04 -7.54 2.50
C LEU A 131 31.54 -8.63 3.47
N LEU A 132 30.74 -9.57 2.99
CA LEU A 132 30.04 -10.55 3.84
C LEU A 132 30.31 -12.01 3.46
N ASP A 133 31.04 -12.26 2.38
CA ASP A 133 31.19 -13.59 1.75
C ASP A 133 29.84 -14.26 1.44
N LYS A 134 28.80 -13.46 1.11
CA LYS A 134 27.43 -13.93 0.88
C LYS A 134 26.85 -13.38 -0.40
N THR A 135 25.97 -14.15 -1.03
CA THR A 135 25.15 -13.63 -2.14
C THR A 135 23.98 -12.80 -1.60
N PRO A 136 23.44 -11.83 -2.37
CA PRO A 136 22.27 -11.06 -1.96
C PRO A 136 21.06 -11.95 -1.57
N ALA A 137 20.80 -13.02 -2.32
CA ALA A 137 19.73 -13.96 -2.03
C ALA A 137 19.94 -14.69 -0.69
N ASN A 138 21.19 -15.09 -0.38
CA ASN A 138 21.51 -15.70 0.90
C ASN A 138 21.40 -14.72 2.06
N PHE A 139 21.76 -13.46 1.84
CA PHE A 139 21.60 -12.40 2.83
C PHE A 139 20.12 -12.18 3.17
N ILE A 140 19.24 -12.03 2.18
CA ILE A 140 17.78 -11.93 2.39
C ILE A 140 17.28 -13.14 3.19
N LYS A 141 17.64 -14.34 2.77
CA LYS A 141 17.22 -15.58 3.43
C LYS A 141 17.67 -15.62 4.90
N GLU A 142 18.93 -15.29 5.18
CA GLU A 142 19.48 -15.27 6.54
C GLU A 142 18.75 -14.25 7.44
N MET A 143 18.47 -13.05 6.91
CA MET A 143 17.71 -12.02 7.64
C MET A 143 16.30 -12.51 7.98
N ARG A 144 15.62 -13.16 7.05
CA ARG A 144 14.31 -13.79 7.27
C ARG A 144 14.36 -14.85 8.36
N ILE A 145 15.35 -15.72 8.34
CA ILE A 145 15.53 -16.75 9.39
C ILE A 145 15.86 -16.13 10.74
N LYS A 146 16.71 -15.11 10.80
CA LYS A 146 16.98 -14.37 12.04
C LYS A 146 15.71 -13.77 12.63
N ARG A 147 14.85 -13.18 11.78
CA ARG A 147 13.56 -12.66 12.22
C ARG A 147 12.62 -13.76 12.70
N ALA A 148 12.57 -14.89 12.01
CA ALA A 148 11.79 -16.06 12.42
C ALA A 148 12.21 -16.57 13.81
N VAL A 149 13.49 -16.62 14.10
CA VAL A 149 14.02 -16.97 15.43
C VAL A 149 13.52 -16.00 16.51
N GLN A 150 13.49 -14.69 16.22
CA GLN A 150 12.96 -13.70 17.17
C GLN A 150 11.46 -13.94 17.45
N LEU A 151 10.67 -14.19 16.38
CA LEU A 151 9.23 -14.44 16.50
C LEU A 151 8.93 -15.75 17.24
N LEU A 152 9.68 -16.82 16.97
CA LEU A 152 9.54 -18.09 17.70
C LEU A 152 9.80 -17.94 19.21
N LYS A 153 10.77 -17.10 19.61
CA LYS A 153 11.05 -16.83 21.03
C LYS A 153 9.89 -16.15 21.77
N LEU A 154 9.01 -15.44 21.07
CA LEU A 154 7.83 -14.82 21.66
C LEU A 154 6.74 -15.87 22.00
N ASN A 155 6.75 -17.00 21.32
CA ASN A 155 5.81 -18.13 21.50
C ASN A 155 4.32 -17.74 21.46
N ILE A 156 3.98 -16.75 20.61
CA ILE A 156 2.61 -16.25 20.42
C ILE A 156 2.09 -16.46 19.00
N TYR A 157 2.96 -16.87 18.08
CA TYR A 157 2.64 -17.10 16.68
C TYR A 157 2.82 -18.55 16.29
N THR A 158 1.97 -19.03 15.40
CA THR A 158 2.12 -20.36 14.79
C THR A 158 3.28 -20.36 13.77
N VAL A 159 3.80 -21.55 13.47
CA VAL A 159 4.86 -21.70 12.46
C VAL A 159 4.41 -21.19 11.09
N SER A 160 3.12 -21.32 10.75
CA SER A 160 2.56 -20.80 9.49
C SER A 160 2.55 -19.27 9.46
N GLU A 161 2.06 -18.63 10.52
CA GLU A 161 2.07 -17.16 10.64
C GLU A 161 3.50 -16.60 10.57
N ILE A 162 4.46 -17.27 11.22
CA ILE A 162 5.87 -16.85 11.16
C ILE A 162 6.43 -16.98 9.73
N ALA A 163 6.07 -18.05 9.00
CA ALA A 163 6.46 -18.20 7.61
C ALA A 163 5.94 -17.02 6.78
N ASP A 164 4.65 -16.67 6.90
CA ASP A 164 4.03 -15.55 6.20
C ASP A 164 4.68 -14.21 6.58
N MET A 165 4.86 -13.94 7.87
CA MET A 165 5.48 -12.71 8.40
C MET A 165 6.94 -12.54 7.99
N THR A 166 7.60 -13.61 7.59
CA THR A 166 9.01 -13.63 7.16
C THR A 166 9.17 -13.88 5.66
N GLY A 167 8.08 -13.74 4.89
CA GLY A 167 8.10 -13.77 3.43
C GLY A 167 8.37 -15.14 2.82
N PHE A 168 8.00 -16.22 3.50
CA PHE A 168 7.99 -17.55 2.91
C PHE A 168 6.59 -17.90 2.42
N ASN A 169 6.46 -18.28 1.15
CA ASN A 169 5.18 -18.65 0.52
C ASN A 169 4.54 -19.93 1.10
N ASP A 170 5.32 -20.75 1.81
CA ASP A 170 4.88 -22.03 2.30
C ASP A 170 5.60 -22.39 3.60
N ALA A 171 4.81 -22.70 4.64
CA ALA A 171 5.29 -23.11 5.96
C ALA A 171 6.15 -24.38 5.95
N LYS A 172 5.90 -25.30 5.00
CA LYS A 172 6.68 -26.52 4.84
C LYS A 172 8.06 -26.22 4.27
N TYR A 173 8.13 -25.34 3.27
CA TYR A 173 9.39 -24.85 2.73
C TYR A 173 10.16 -24.05 3.78
N PHE A 174 9.49 -23.15 4.51
CA PHE A 174 10.07 -22.43 5.65
C PHE A 174 10.71 -23.39 6.64
N SER A 175 9.97 -24.39 7.12
CA SER A 175 10.48 -25.36 8.11
C SER A 175 11.72 -26.11 7.62
N LYS A 176 11.77 -26.43 6.32
CA LYS A 176 12.95 -27.08 5.70
C LYS A 176 14.16 -26.13 5.67
N VAL A 177 13.95 -24.88 5.30
CA VAL A 177 15.01 -23.85 5.27
C VAL A 177 15.50 -23.57 6.68
N PHE A 178 14.58 -23.35 7.64
CA PHE A 178 14.88 -23.09 9.04
C PHE A 178 15.74 -24.23 9.64
N LYS A 179 15.32 -25.48 9.45
CA LYS A 179 16.10 -26.64 9.93
C LYS A 179 17.48 -26.70 9.33
N ARG A 180 17.65 -26.35 8.06
CA ARG A 180 18.97 -26.32 7.42
C ARG A 180 19.88 -25.24 7.98
N GLU A 181 19.35 -24.05 8.28
CA GLU A 181 20.12 -22.90 8.76
C GLU A 181 20.39 -22.94 10.29
N ILE A 182 19.43 -23.48 11.06
CA ILE A 182 19.49 -23.48 12.55
C ILE A 182 19.89 -24.86 13.11
N GLY A 183 19.69 -25.93 12.33
CA GLY A 183 19.98 -27.31 12.75
C GLY A 183 18.78 -28.08 13.28
N VAL A 184 17.76 -27.40 13.84
CA VAL A 184 16.55 -28.01 14.39
C VAL A 184 15.29 -27.46 13.70
N SER A 185 14.16 -28.17 13.82
CA SER A 185 12.90 -27.68 13.27
C SER A 185 12.36 -26.50 14.09
N PRO A 186 11.48 -25.63 13.50
CA PRO A 186 10.88 -24.53 14.25
C PRO A 186 10.17 -24.97 15.53
N MET A 187 9.43 -26.08 15.49
CA MET A 187 8.78 -26.64 16.69
C MET A 187 9.79 -27.11 17.73
N SER A 188 10.79 -27.89 17.31
CA SER A 188 11.84 -28.36 18.24
C SER A 188 12.62 -27.19 18.85
N TYR A 189 12.77 -26.09 18.12
CA TYR A 189 13.42 -24.87 18.63
C TYR A 189 12.62 -24.25 19.78
N VAL A 190 11.27 -24.17 19.65
CA VAL A 190 10.40 -23.68 20.72
C VAL A 190 10.44 -24.59 21.94
N ASP A 191 10.34 -25.94 21.75
CA ASP A 191 10.40 -26.92 22.82
C ASP A 191 11.71 -26.83 23.63
N GLU A 192 12.86 -26.62 22.97
CA GLU A 192 14.13 -26.41 23.62
C GLU A 192 14.19 -25.11 24.45
N GLN A 193 13.61 -24.02 23.93
CA GLN A 193 13.55 -22.74 24.66
C GLN A 193 12.68 -22.84 25.91
N GLU A 194 11.61 -23.60 25.88
CA GLU A 194 10.75 -23.83 27.07
C GLU A 194 11.46 -24.67 28.14
N ARG A 195 12.22 -25.70 27.71
CA ARG A 195 13.01 -26.54 28.66
C ARG A 195 14.13 -25.78 29.35
N THR A 196 14.68 -24.74 28.72
CA THR A 196 15.76 -23.95 29.30
C THR A 196 15.27 -22.81 30.20
N LYS A 197 13.97 -22.53 30.23
CA LYS A 197 13.33 -21.54 31.10
C LYS A 197 12.80 -22.09 32.42
N ASN A 198 12.68 -23.41 32.51
CA ASN A 198 12.27 -24.15 33.71
C ASN A 198 13.48 -24.73 34.44
#